data_24e1021b3584805e6c3c8c252cecaa7e
#
_entry.id   24e1021b3584805e6c3c8c252cecaa7e
#
_cell.length_a   1.000
_cell.length_b   1.000
_cell.length_c   1.000
_cell.angle_alpha   90.00
_cell.angle_beta   90.00
_cell.angle_gamma   90.00
#
_symmetry.space_group_name_H-M   'P 1'
#
loop_
_entity.id
_entity.type
_entity.pdbx_description
1 polymer ?
#
loop_
_entity_poly.entity_id
_entity_poly.type
_entity_poly.pdbx_seq_one_letter_code
_entity_poly.pdbx_strand_id
1 'polypeptide(L)'
;MSLTRKVTESLLERGYSRRQIGRISVGAAAVLPFFHEFALAQQAADAAPGARRGGRGFGGPRTFDPDVVRITSNENPMGPCKEGLEAIAKVAPLAWRYGPQGDNQDFQTLLASTENVPIDHVMPYPGSGTPLANLVPAFSSPTRSWTMGAPGYGSGASTGIGNKVVHVPLRKDYTHDVEAMIKADPNAGVYYICNPNNPTGTLTPRKDLEYILANKKKDAILVVDEAYVHFSGPENMSTDLVKAGKDVIVLRTFSKIYGMAGLRCGAAYGRPDLLAQLGKFGGRSGNLSVATMACAAASMKVGPSLMKERLEINKKNRELAFEHLEKVGVKYIPSGTNFFMMEVKGMTGQQAGAAIAKHKVQIGRTWAEWPNMVRVTVGTYEEMGKFNAALDMAMKDGPAKG
;
A
#
# COMPACT_ATOMS: atom_id res chain seq x y z
N MET A 1 23.42 -2.04 -6.23
CA MET A 1 24.01 -3.25 -5.58
C MET A 1 23.91 -4.40 -6.56
N SER A 2 24.98 -5.10 -6.85
CA SER A 2 24.91 -6.35 -7.61
C SER A 2 24.42 -7.47 -6.69
N LEU A 3 23.54 -8.32 -7.18
CA LEU A 3 23.17 -9.55 -6.48
C LEU A 3 24.40 -10.42 -6.27
N THR A 4 24.52 -11.08 -5.12
CA THR A 4 25.63 -12.01 -4.89
C THR A 4 25.54 -13.19 -5.86
N ARG A 5 26.67 -13.84 -6.16
CA ARG A 5 26.72 -15.02 -7.04
C ARG A 5 25.71 -16.08 -6.60
N LYS A 6 25.65 -16.39 -5.30
CA LYS A 6 24.73 -17.36 -4.72
C LYS A 6 23.24 -17.01 -4.95
N VAL A 7 22.88 -15.72 -4.86
CA VAL A 7 21.51 -15.26 -5.14
C VAL A 7 21.21 -15.36 -6.63
N THR A 8 22.17 -15.04 -7.49
CA THR A 8 22.03 -15.16 -8.95
C THR A 8 21.82 -16.62 -9.38
N GLU A 9 22.61 -17.54 -8.86
CA GLU A 9 22.48 -18.99 -9.11
C GLU A 9 21.10 -19.49 -8.65
N SER A 10 20.66 -19.14 -7.44
CA SER A 10 19.33 -19.50 -6.93
C SER A 10 18.19 -18.96 -7.80
N LEU A 11 18.31 -17.78 -8.38
CA LEU A 11 17.30 -17.21 -9.28
C LEU A 11 17.26 -17.97 -10.62
N LEU A 12 18.42 -18.38 -11.16
CA LEU A 12 18.49 -19.21 -12.37
C LEU A 12 17.81 -20.58 -12.16
N GLU A 13 18.10 -21.24 -11.04
CA GLU A 13 17.46 -22.52 -10.66
C GLU A 13 15.93 -22.40 -10.52
N ARG A 14 15.45 -21.23 -10.10
CA ARG A 14 14.02 -20.92 -9.97
C ARG A 14 13.36 -20.48 -11.28
N GLY A 15 14.06 -20.56 -12.42
CA GLY A 15 13.53 -20.33 -13.76
C GLY A 15 13.59 -18.88 -14.25
N TYR A 16 14.30 -17.99 -13.56
CA TYR A 16 14.53 -16.63 -14.06
C TYR A 16 15.62 -16.62 -15.15
N SER A 17 15.37 -15.95 -16.26
CA SER A 17 16.40 -15.70 -17.27
C SER A 17 17.43 -14.66 -16.79
N ARG A 18 18.63 -14.67 -17.37
CA ARG A 18 19.69 -13.67 -17.08
C ARG A 18 19.19 -12.22 -17.27
N ARG A 19 18.32 -11.98 -18.26
CA ARG A 19 17.71 -10.67 -18.50
C ARG A 19 16.76 -10.24 -17.37
N GLN A 20 15.98 -11.18 -16.85
CA GLN A 20 15.10 -10.94 -15.69
C GLN A 20 15.91 -10.69 -14.41
N ILE A 21 16.99 -11.44 -14.21
CA ILE A 21 17.92 -11.22 -13.09
C ILE A 21 18.58 -9.84 -13.19
N GLY A 22 18.94 -9.40 -14.39
CA GLY A 22 19.42 -8.02 -14.63
C GLY A 22 18.38 -6.98 -14.18
N ARG A 23 17.12 -7.16 -14.50
CA ARG A 23 16.02 -6.28 -14.03
C ARG A 23 15.85 -6.30 -12.52
N ILE A 24 15.92 -7.47 -11.89
CA ILE A 24 15.89 -7.61 -10.42
C ILE A 24 17.07 -6.88 -9.78
N SER A 25 18.27 -7.00 -10.34
CA SER A 25 19.48 -6.31 -9.86
C SER A 25 19.36 -4.79 -9.96
N VAL A 26 18.82 -4.29 -11.06
CA VAL A 26 18.56 -2.85 -11.28
C VAL A 26 17.42 -2.39 -10.36
N GLY A 27 16.37 -3.17 -10.20
CA GLY A 27 15.27 -2.87 -9.28
C GLY A 27 15.71 -2.85 -7.81
N ALA A 28 16.61 -3.75 -7.40
CA ALA A 28 17.22 -3.74 -6.08
C ALA A 28 18.14 -2.53 -5.84
N ALA A 29 18.75 -1.99 -6.92
CA ALA A 29 19.55 -0.75 -6.88
C ALA A 29 18.70 0.50 -7.05
N ALA A 30 17.54 0.40 -7.68
CA ALA A 30 16.63 1.48 -8.05
C ALA A 30 15.23 1.21 -7.50
N VAL A 31 15.07 1.33 -6.19
CA VAL A 31 13.74 1.41 -5.53
C VAL A 31 12.94 2.62 -6.07
N LEU A 32 13.62 3.58 -6.70
CA LEU A 32 13.04 4.77 -7.35
C LEU A 32 12.16 4.50 -8.60
N PRO A 33 12.46 3.58 -9.53
CA PRO A 33 11.64 3.38 -10.74
C PRO A 33 10.29 2.71 -10.45
N PHE A 34 10.17 1.87 -9.45
CA PHE A 34 8.89 1.21 -9.14
C PHE A 34 7.83 2.20 -8.63
N PHE A 35 8.24 3.19 -7.85
CA PHE A 35 7.36 4.32 -7.54
C PHE A 35 7.05 5.18 -8.76
N HIS A 36 7.94 5.20 -9.75
CA HIS A 36 7.77 5.95 -10.98
C HIS A 36 6.76 5.28 -11.92
N GLU A 37 6.74 3.96 -12.06
CA GLU A 37 5.73 3.25 -12.85
C GLU A 37 4.35 3.30 -12.18
N PHE A 38 4.27 3.22 -10.85
CA PHE A 38 3.03 3.48 -10.14
C PHE A 38 2.53 4.92 -10.34
N ALA A 39 3.42 5.90 -10.29
CA ALA A 39 3.09 7.28 -10.60
C ALA A 39 2.80 7.48 -12.10
N LEU A 40 3.45 6.75 -13.01
CA LEU A 40 3.23 6.80 -14.46
C LEU A 40 1.96 6.07 -14.88
N ALA A 41 1.62 4.92 -14.28
CA ALA A 41 0.34 4.27 -14.50
C ALA A 41 -0.83 5.16 -14.02
N GLN A 42 -0.63 5.86 -12.92
CA GLN A 42 -1.58 6.85 -12.41
C GLN A 42 -1.66 8.10 -13.33
N GLN A 43 -0.52 8.53 -13.90
CA GLN A 43 -0.47 9.65 -14.85
C GLN A 43 -0.88 9.27 -16.29
N ALA A 44 -0.75 8.01 -16.69
CA ALA A 44 -1.27 7.53 -17.98
C ALA A 44 -2.82 7.47 -17.96
N ALA A 45 -3.42 7.26 -16.79
CA ALA A 45 -4.86 7.42 -16.61
C ALA A 45 -5.31 8.91 -16.61
N ASP A 46 -4.39 9.84 -16.30
CA ASP A 46 -4.65 11.27 -16.20
C ASP A 46 -4.23 12.07 -17.48
N ALA A 47 -3.58 11.43 -18.46
CA ALA A 47 -3.09 12.10 -19.66
C ALA A 47 -4.14 12.02 -20.78
N ALA A 48 -4.73 13.16 -21.11
CA ALA A 48 -5.45 13.34 -22.37
C ALA A 48 -4.53 13.02 -23.57
N PRO A 49 -5.05 12.43 -24.69
CA PRO A 49 -4.26 12.12 -25.87
C PRO A 49 -3.65 13.40 -26.45
N GLY A 50 -2.34 13.56 -26.38
CA GLY A 50 -1.61 14.68 -26.96
C GLY A 50 -0.49 15.32 -26.14
N ALA A 51 -0.32 14.98 -24.87
CA ALA A 51 0.75 15.55 -24.06
C ALA A 51 2.12 14.93 -24.40
N ARG A 52 3.03 15.74 -24.96
CA ARG A 52 4.41 15.35 -25.25
C ARG A 52 5.16 14.94 -23.99
N ARG A 53 5.82 13.77 -24.02
CA ARG A 53 6.77 13.31 -22.99
C ARG A 53 7.97 14.27 -22.93
N GLY A 54 7.89 15.30 -22.10
CA GLY A 54 9.05 16.08 -21.69
C GLY A 54 9.89 15.28 -20.71
N GLY A 55 11.20 15.14 -20.95
CA GLY A 55 12.14 14.51 -20.01
C GLY A 55 12.06 15.21 -18.65
N ARG A 56 11.93 14.41 -17.57
CA ARG A 56 11.87 14.94 -16.19
C ARG A 56 13.28 15.33 -15.75
N GLY A 57 13.59 16.61 -15.80
CA GLY A 57 14.64 17.18 -14.97
C GLY A 57 14.26 17.08 -13.48
N PHE A 58 15.27 17.06 -12.60
CA PHE A 58 15.06 17.33 -11.16
C PHE A 58 14.51 18.76 -11.04
N GLY A 59 13.20 18.91 -11.19
CA GLY A 59 12.51 20.18 -11.05
C GLY A 59 12.32 20.53 -9.58
N GLY A 60 12.32 21.83 -9.29
CA GLY A 60 12.09 22.39 -7.96
C GLY A 60 10.81 21.90 -7.26
N PRO A 61 10.49 22.41 -6.08
CA PRO A 61 9.36 21.97 -5.28
C PRO A 61 8.08 21.97 -6.13
N ARG A 62 7.37 20.84 -6.15
CA ARG A 62 6.09 20.74 -6.86
C ARG A 62 5.14 21.75 -6.21
N THR A 63 4.87 22.84 -6.90
CA THR A 63 3.78 23.75 -6.52
C THR A 63 2.48 23.01 -6.83
N PHE A 64 1.80 22.60 -5.79
CA PHE A 64 0.43 22.09 -5.91
C PHE A 64 -0.48 23.33 -6.08
N ASP A 65 -1.38 23.27 -7.05
CA ASP A 65 -2.45 24.27 -7.12
C ASP A 65 -3.30 24.14 -5.83
N PRO A 66 -3.31 25.17 -4.96
CA PRO A 66 -4.01 25.10 -3.69
C PRO A 66 -5.54 25.03 -3.86
N ASP A 67 -6.04 25.42 -5.04
CA ASP A 67 -7.47 25.41 -5.35
C ASP A 67 -7.95 24.02 -5.79
N VAL A 68 -7.05 23.06 -6.02
CA VAL A 68 -7.38 21.71 -6.46
C VAL A 68 -7.35 20.73 -5.29
N VAL A 69 -8.49 20.17 -4.95
CA VAL A 69 -8.63 19.07 -3.99
C VAL A 69 -8.06 17.79 -4.58
N ARG A 70 -7.16 17.12 -3.85
CA ARG A 70 -6.49 15.89 -4.30
C ARG A 70 -6.74 14.75 -3.34
N ILE A 71 -7.74 13.95 -3.64
CA ILE A 71 -8.14 12.77 -2.86
C ILE A 71 -7.94 11.50 -3.70
N THR A 72 -6.67 11.27 -4.13
CA THR A 72 -6.32 10.23 -5.11
C THR A 72 -5.52 9.06 -4.55
N SER A 73 -4.70 9.26 -3.52
CA SER A 73 -3.60 8.33 -3.18
C SER A 73 -3.73 7.69 -1.79
N ASN A 74 -4.91 7.75 -1.19
CA ASN A 74 -5.16 7.23 0.17
C ASN A 74 -4.18 7.84 1.19
N GLU A 75 -3.86 9.11 1.02
CA GLU A 75 -3.07 9.89 1.97
C GLU A 75 -3.95 10.28 3.16
N ASN A 76 -3.32 10.55 4.29
CA ASN A 76 -4.02 11.10 5.44
C ASN A 76 -3.78 12.62 5.47
N PRO A 77 -4.81 13.44 5.27
CA PRO A 77 -4.66 14.90 5.15
C PRO A 77 -4.21 15.57 6.46
N MET A 78 -4.30 14.86 7.58
CA MET A 78 -3.84 15.39 8.88
C MET A 78 -2.30 15.42 9.01
N GLY A 79 -1.57 14.71 8.11
CA GLY A 79 -0.11 14.64 8.18
C GLY A 79 0.43 13.95 9.44
N PRO A 80 1.74 14.07 9.72
CA PRO A 80 2.35 13.58 10.96
C PRO A 80 1.77 14.31 12.19
N CYS A 81 1.74 13.63 13.34
CA CYS A 81 1.28 14.28 14.59
C CYS A 81 2.27 15.34 15.07
N LYS A 82 1.80 16.21 15.97
CA LYS A 82 2.60 17.29 16.54
C LYS A 82 3.92 16.78 17.14
N GLU A 83 3.85 15.75 17.95
CA GLU A 83 5.02 15.13 18.60
C GLU A 83 6.01 14.57 17.59
N GLY A 84 5.50 14.03 16.48
CA GLY A 84 6.31 13.56 15.36
C GLY A 84 7.05 14.68 14.66
N LEU A 85 6.38 15.82 14.41
CA LEU A 85 6.99 17.01 13.80
C LEU A 85 8.03 17.65 14.73
N GLU A 86 7.76 17.75 16.03
CA GLU A 86 8.71 18.22 17.04
C GLU A 86 9.94 17.31 17.12
N ALA A 87 9.76 15.98 17.06
CA ALA A 87 10.88 15.03 17.04
C ALA A 87 11.74 15.23 15.79
N ILE A 88 11.15 15.46 14.61
CA ILE A 88 11.92 15.81 13.39
C ILE A 88 12.75 17.08 13.62
N ALA A 89 12.11 18.15 14.11
CA ALA A 89 12.80 19.43 14.33
C ALA A 89 14.00 19.27 15.27
N LYS A 90 13.86 18.44 16.31
CA LYS A 90 14.91 18.18 17.29
C LYS A 90 16.11 17.43 16.68
N VAL A 91 15.89 16.47 15.77
CA VAL A 91 16.97 15.68 15.17
C VAL A 91 17.51 16.27 13.86
N ALA A 92 16.79 17.19 13.21
CA ALA A 92 17.19 17.79 11.95
C ALA A 92 18.63 18.39 11.97
N PRO A 93 19.09 19.09 13.05
CA PRO A 93 20.45 19.59 13.12
C PRO A 93 21.54 18.49 13.11
N LEU A 94 21.16 17.24 13.41
CA LEU A 94 22.07 16.09 13.45
C LEU A 94 22.07 15.31 12.11
N ALA A 95 21.26 15.68 11.15
CA ALA A 95 21.04 14.94 9.88
C ALA A 95 22.26 14.93 8.94
N TRP A 96 23.32 15.65 9.25
CA TRP A 96 24.61 15.61 8.53
C TRP A 96 25.44 14.35 8.85
N ARG A 97 25.02 13.57 9.84
CA ARG A 97 25.65 12.29 10.19
C ARG A 97 24.74 11.13 9.87
N TYR A 98 25.34 9.99 9.53
CA TYR A 98 24.63 8.71 9.66
C TYR A 98 24.21 8.55 11.12
N GLY A 99 23.00 8.02 11.36
CA GLY A 99 22.47 7.85 12.71
C GLY A 99 23.46 7.18 13.68
N PRO A 100 23.45 7.54 14.97
CA PRO A 100 24.25 6.89 15.98
C PRO A 100 24.08 5.36 15.92
N GLN A 101 25.14 4.64 16.25
CA GLN A 101 25.03 3.18 16.42
C GLN A 101 24.00 2.92 17.52
N GLY A 102 22.94 2.17 17.18
CA GLY A 102 21.83 1.90 18.10
C GLY A 102 20.48 2.43 17.65
N ASP A 103 20.39 3.59 16.98
CA ASP A 103 19.10 4.19 16.57
C ASP A 103 18.20 3.21 15.80
N ASN A 104 18.78 2.45 14.86
CA ASN A 104 18.03 1.44 14.10
C ASN A 104 17.59 0.28 15.00
N GLN A 105 18.43 -0.13 15.94
CA GLN A 105 18.10 -1.21 16.87
C GLN A 105 17.04 -0.76 17.88
N ASP A 106 17.12 0.47 18.38
CA ASP A 106 16.14 1.06 19.28
C ASP A 106 14.78 1.19 18.59
N PHE A 107 14.77 1.64 17.34
CA PHE A 107 13.54 1.71 16.55
C PHE A 107 12.96 0.31 16.25
N GLN A 108 13.82 -0.66 15.93
CA GLN A 108 13.40 -2.05 15.72
C GLN A 108 12.85 -2.66 17.04
N THR A 109 13.46 -2.37 18.18
CA THR A 109 12.99 -2.78 19.50
C THR A 109 11.63 -2.19 19.80
N LEU A 110 11.41 -0.92 19.49
CA LEU A 110 10.11 -0.25 19.65
C LEU A 110 9.03 -0.89 18.79
N LEU A 111 9.32 -1.17 17.52
CA LEU A 111 8.38 -1.88 16.63
C LEU A 111 8.04 -3.28 17.16
N ALA A 112 9.04 -4.04 17.61
CA ALA A 112 8.87 -5.38 18.15
C ALA A 112 7.99 -5.38 19.42
N SER A 113 8.28 -4.46 20.35
CA SER A 113 7.53 -4.34 21.62
C SER A 113 6.07 -3.91 21.37
N THR A 114 5.84 -2.99 20.44
CA THR A 114 4.49 -2.51 20.11
C THR A 114 3.61 -3.63 19.54
N GLU A 115 4.19 -4.52 18.74
CA GLU A 115 3.49 -5.65 18.12
C GLU A 115 3.61 -6.96 18.94
N ASN A 116 4.28 -6.90 20.10
CA ASN A 116 4.49 -8.07 20.97
C ASN A 116 5.11 -9.29 20.24
N VAL A 117 6.14 -9.01 19.42
CA VAL A 117 6.95 -10.03 18.73
C VAL A 117 8.40 -9.96 19.15
N PRO A 118 9.22 -11.02 19.01
CA PRO A 118 10.66 -10.95 19.22
C PRO A 118 11.33 -9.95 18.27
N ILE A 119 12.43 -9.32 18.69
CA ILE A 119 13.12 -8.29 17.91
C ILE A 119 13.62 -8.79 16.54
N ASP A 120 14.01 -10.04 16.44
CA ASP A 120 14.45 -10.68 15.18
C ASP A 120 13.30 -11.05 14.24
N HIS A 121 12.04 -10.87 14.67
CA HIS A 121 10.82 -11.07 13.90
C HIS A 121 10.31 -9.79 13.23
N VAL A 122 11.03 -8.69 13.30
CA VAL A 122 10.69 -7.43 12.63
C VAL A 122 11.87 -6.84 11.88
N MET A 123 11.62 -6.31 10.70
CA MET A 123 12.60 -5.61 9.88
C MET A 123 12.00 -4.28 9.41
N PRO A 124 12.54 -3.12 9.86
CA PRO A 124 12.11 -1.81 9.40
C PRO A 124 12.47 -1.57 7.92
N TYR A 125 11.64 -0.78 7.22
CA TYR A 125 11.82 -0.45 5.81
C TYR A 125 11.36 0.98 5.49
N PRO A 126 11.87 1.60 4.39
CA PRO A 126 11.35 2.86 3.87
C PRO A 126 9.96 2.69 3.24
N GLY A 127 8.92 2.55 4.09
CA GLY A 127 7.55 2.20 3.72
C GLY A 127 7.37 0.71 3.44
N SER A 128 6.11 0.25 3.25
CA SER A 128 5.80 -1.16 2.96
C SER A 128 6.01 -1.55 1.49
N GLY A 129 6.17 -0.58 0.58
CA GLY A 129 6.37 -0.87 -0.85
C GLY A 129 7.69 -1.57 -1.14
N THR A 130 8.77 -1.23 -0.44
CA THR A 130 10.07 -1.88 -0.60
C THR A 130 10.02 -3.37 -0.23
N PRO A 131 9.57 -3.78 0.98
CA PRO A 131 9.46 -5.21 1.28
C PRO A 131 8.46 -5.92 0.36
N LEU A 132 7.35 -5.27 -0.04
CA LEU A 132 6.40 -5.85 -0.99
C LEU A 132 7.08 -6.20 -2.33
N ALA A 133 7.88 -5.28 -2.89
CA ALA A 133 8.63 -5.52 -4.12
C ALA A 133 9.67 -6.65 -3.95
N ASN A 134 10.34 -6.70 -2.81
CA ASN A 134 11.36 -7.73 -2.51
C ASN A 134 10.75 -9.12 -2.30
N LEU A 135 9.51 -9.21 -1.76
CA LEU A 135 8.80 -10.48 -1.58
C LEU A 135 8.59 -11.22 -2.91
N VAL A 136 8.39 -10.48 -4.01
CA VAL A 136 8.16 -11.09 -5.32
C VAL A 136 9.31 -11.99 -5.75
N PRO A 137 10.57 -11.52 -5.92
CA PRO A 137 11.69 -12.37 -6.28
C PRO A 137 12.14 -13.29 -5.13
N ALA A 138 11.78 -12.98 -3.87
CA ALA A 138 12.13 -13.84 -2.75
C ALA A 138 11.32 -15.13 -2.72
N PHE A 139 10.02 -15.08 -2.99
CA PHE A 139 9.10 -16.19 -2.76
C PHE A 139 8.28 -16.63 -3.97
N SER A 140 8.23 -15.85 -5.06
CA SER A 140 7.62 -16.26 -6.32
C SER A 140 8.66 -16.43 -7.43
N SER A 141 8.25 -16.97 -8.59
CA SER A 141 9.13 -17.17 -9.75
C SER A 141 8.29 -17.28 -11.03
N PRO A 142 8.90 -17.41 -12.23
CA PRO A 142 8.18 -17.76 -13.45
C PRO A 142 7.35 -19.05 -13.36
N THR A 143 7.73 -19.98 -12.47
CA THR A 143 7.07 -21.27 -12.29
C THR A 143 6.28 -21.40 -10.97
N ARG A 144 6.45 -20.46 -10.05
CA ARG A 144 5.75 -20.41 -8.74
C ARG A 144 5.03 -19.09 -8.60
N SER A 145 3.72 -19.12 -8.65
CA SER A 145 2.92 -17.90 -8.73
C SER A 145 2.94 -17.05 -7.46
N TRP A 146 2.72 -15.76 -7.72
CA TRP A 146 2.13 -14.79 -6.80
C TRP A 146 0.62 -14.81 -7.01
N THR A 147 -0.13 -15.40 -6.09
CA THR A 147 -1.58 -15.54 -6.17
C THR A 147 -2.24 -14.46 -5.32
N MET A 148 -3.17 -13.70 -5.90
CA MET A 148 -3.81 -12.56 -5.25
C MET A 148 -5.26 -12.35 -5.69
N GLY A 149 -6.04 -11.64 -4.86
CA GLY A 149 -7.39 -11.18 -5.23
C GLY A 149 -7.35 -10.08 -6.28
N ALA A 150 -8.35 -10.02 -7.15
CA ALA A 150 -8.55 -8.97 -8.16
C ALA A 150 -9.98 -8.43 -8.16
N PRO A 151 -10.16 -7.10 -8.11
CA PRO A 151 -9.10 -6.08 -8.05
C PRO A 151 -8.36 -6.06 -6.71
N GLY A 152 -7.06 -5.75 -6.75
CA GLY A 152 -6.19 -5.73 -5.59
C GLY A 152 -5.01 -4.80 -5.73
N TYR A 153 -4.29 -4.61 -4.62
CA TYR A 153 -3.05 -3.84 -4.60
C TYR A 153 -1.84 -4.76 -4.84
N GLY A 154 -0.79 -4.24 -5.44
CA GLY A 154 0.48 -4.97 -5.60
C GLY A 154 0.62 -5.74 -6.91
N SER A 155 -0.41 -5.79 -7.77
CA SER A 155 -0.30 -6.45 -9.09
C SER A 155 0.83 -5.86 -9.96
N GLY A 156 1.03 -4.53 -9.93
CA GLY A 156 2.10 -3.86 -10.66
C GLY A 156 3.51 -4.23 -10.17
N ALA A 157 3.70 -4.44 -8.86
CA ALA A 157 4.97 -4.87 -8.30
C ALA A 157 5.32 -6.32 -8.69
N SER A 158 4.31 -7.17 -8.88
CA SER A 158 4.51 -8.60 -9.18
C SER A 158 4.81 -8.89 -10.65
N THR A 159 4.37 -8.04 -11.61
CA THR A 159 4.52 -8.29 -13.05
C THR A 159 5.83 -7.80 -13.67
N GLY A 160 6.53 -6.86 -13.01
CA GLY A 160 7.69 -6.16 -13.59
C GLY A 160 8.93 -7.02 -13.85
N ILE A 161 9.07 -8.16 -13.15
CA ILE A 161 10.27 -9.01 -13.20
C ILE A 161 10.04 -10.35 -13.94
N GLY A 162 8.82 -10.60 -14.42
CA GLY A 162 8.48 -11.82 -15.19
C GLY A 162 8.17 -13.04 -14.32
N ASN A 163 7.80 -12.87 -13.07
CA ASN A 163 7.21 -13.92 -12.25
C ASN A 163 5.78 -14.24 -12.72
N LYS A 164 5.30 -15.43 -12.40
CA LYS A 164 3.90 -15.82 -12.64
C LYS A 164 2.99 -15.12 -11.65
N VAL A 165 1.92 -14.48 -12.15
CA VAL A 165 0.86 -13.87 -11.32
C VAL A 165 -0.46 -14.55 -11.63
N VAL A 166 -1.19 -14.90 -10.57
CA VAL A 166 -2.55 -15.46 -10.67
C VAL A 166 -3.52 -14.54 -9.96
N HIS A 167 -4.46 -14.01 -10.73
CA HIS A 167 -5.53 -13.15 -10.25
C HIS A 167 -6.78 -13.98 -10.00
N VAL A 168 -7.36 -13.88 -8.81
CA VAL A 168 -8.59 -14.56 -8.41
C VAL A 168 -9.65 -13.51 -8.12
N PRO A 169 -10.83 -13.57 -8.77
CA PRO A 169 -11.91 -12.62 -8.48
C PRO A 169 -12.27 -12.60 -6.99
N LEU A 170 -12.60 -11.41 -6.48
CA LEU A 170 -13.12 -11.28 -5.12
C LEU A 170 -14.51 -11.93 -5.02
N ARG A 171 -14.91 -12.31 -3.82
CA ARG A 171 -16.26 -12.77 -3.50
C ARG A 171 -17.29 -11.63 -3.72
N LYS A 172 -18.57 -11.97 -3.71
CA LYS A 172 -19.68 -10.99 -3.86
C LYS A 172 -19.72 -9.93 -2.77
N ASP A 173 -19.19 -10.24 -1.59
CA ASP A 173 -19.02 -9.33 -0.45
C ASP A 173 -17.69 -8.54 -0.51
N TYR A 174 -16.99 -8.63 -1.63
CA TYR A 174 -15.70 -7.98 -1.90
C TYR A 174 -14.51 -8.48 -1.04
N THR A 175 -14.67 -9.57 -0.30
CA THR A 175 -13.57 -10.22 0.41
C THR A 175 -12.77 -11.14 -0.52
N HIS A 176 -11.56 -11.53 -0.13
CA HIS A 176 -10.75 -12.47 -0.89
C HIS A 176 -11.39 -13.86 -0.90
N ASP A 177 -11.48 -14.49 -2.07
CA ASP A 177 -11.89 -15.89 -2.20
C ASP A 177 -10.69 -16.82 -1.99
N VAL A 178 -10.41 -17.10 -0.72
CA VAL A 178 -9.23 -17.88 -0.31
C VAL A 178 -9.26 -19.33 -0.78
N GLU A 179 -10.45 -19.92 -0.91
CA GLU A 179 -10.60 -21.28 -1.43
C GLU A 179 -10.27 -21.33 -2.92
N ALA A 180 -10.79 -20.35 -3.69
CA ALA A 180 -10.44 -20.20 -5.10
C ALA A 180 -8.95 -19.89 -5.27
N MET A 181 -8.35 -19.08 -4.39
CA MET A 181 -6.91 -18.78 -4.42
C MET A 181 -6.05 -20.04 -4.23
N ILE A 182 -6.41 -20.92 -3.29
CA ILE A 182 -5.69 -22.20 -3.08
C ILE A 182 -5.81 -23.11 -4.31
N LYS A 183 -6.98 -23.15 -4.95
CA LYS A 183 -7.27 -23.99 -6.12
C LYS A 183 -6.64 -23.46 -7.42
N ALA A 184 -6.46 -22.12 -7.52
CA ALA A 184 -6.05 -21.45 -8.77
C ALA A 184 -4.64 -21.82 -9.22
N ASP A 185 -3.71 -22.04 -8.31
CA ASP A 185 -2.37 -22.55 -8.61
C ASP A 185 -1.85 -23.46 -7.49
N PRO A 186 -1.85 -24.77 -7.69
CA PRO A 186 -1.26 -25.71 -6.73
C PRO A 186 0.23 -25.49 -6.49
N ASN A 187 0.92 -24.74 -7.36
CA ASN A 187 2.34 -24.41 -7.24
C ASN A 187 2.61 -22.96 -6.84
N ALA A 188 1.65 -22.32 -6.17
CA ALA A 188 1.84 -20.97 -5.65
C ALA A 188 3.02 -20.89 -4.69
N GLY A 189 3.82 -19.83 -4.81
CA GLY A 189 4.87 -19.50 -3.84
C GLY A 189 4.39 -18.51 -2.80
N VAL A 190 3.43 -17.66 -3.19
CA VAL A 190 2.87 -16.59 -2.35
C VAL A 190 1.37 -16.53 -2.51
N TYR A 191 0.67 -16.46 -1.40
CA TYR A 191 -0.70 -16.00 -1.29
C TYR A 191 -0.70 -14.60 -0.68
N TYR A 192 -1.10 -13.60 -1.47
CA TYR A 192 -1.09 -12.20 -1.06
C TYR A 192 -2.50 -11.72 -0.73
N ILE A 193 -2.68 -11.24 0.47
CA ILE A 193 -3.93 -10.66 1.00
C ILE A 193 -3.64 -9.23 1.48
N CYS A 194 -4.21 -8.23 0.81
CA CYS A 194 -4.25 -6.87 1.34
C CYS A 194 -5.44 -6.77 2.32
N ASN A 195 -5.20 -6.50 3.58
CA ASN A 195 -6.23 -6.59 4.62
C ASN A 195 -6.20 -5.41 5.60
N PRO A 196 -7.14 -4.48 5.56
CA PRO A 196 -8.25 -4.33 4.60
C PRO A 196 -7.81 -4.19 3.14
N ASN A 197 -8.62 -4.68 2.21
CA ASN A 197 -8.26 -4.70 0.79
C ASN A 197 -8.26 -3.31 0.16
N ASN A 198 -7.30 -3.03 -0.68
CA ASN A 198 -7.29 -1.90 -1.59
C ASN A 198 -7.53 -2.44 -3.02
N PRO A 199 -8.69 -2.10 -3.68
CA PRO A 199 -9.42 -0.84 -3.52
C PRO A 199 -10.74 -0.90 -2.73
N THR A 200 -11.21 -2.03 -2.26
CA THR A 200 -12.57 -2.18 -1.73
C THR A 200 -12.75 -1.64 -0.31
N GLY A 201 -11.68 -1.61 0.49
CA GLY A 201 -11.75 -1.27 1.91
C GLY A 201 -12.38 -2.35 2.79
N THR A 202 -12.66 -3.53 2.23
CA THR A 202 -13.26 -4.67 2.92
C THR A 202 -12.22 -5.49 3.69
N LEU A 203 -12.66 -6.10 4.77
CA LEU A 203 -11.82 -6.91 5.64
C LEU A 203 -12.07 -8.39 5.38
N THR A 204 -11.01 -9.11 4.98
CA THR A 204 -11.03 -10.58 4.89
C THR A 204 -10.98 -11.16 6.29
N PRO A 205 -11.91 -12.04 6.67
CA PRO A 205 -11.99 -12.60 8.03
C PRO A 205 -10.75 -13.39 8.42
N ARG A 206 -10.42 -13.40 9.70
CA ARG A 206 -9.30 -14.16 10.28
C ARG A 206 -9.31 -15.63 9.88
N LYS A 207 -10.47 -16.31 9.93
CA LYS A 207 -10.62 -17.71 9.52
C LYS A 207 -10.14 -17.99 8.11
N ASP A 208 -10.23 -17.01 7.21
CA ASP A 208 -9.79 -17.14 5.83
C ASP A 208 -8.25 -17.07 5.72
N LEU A 209 -7.57 -16.27 6.54
CA LEU A 209 -6.11 -16.28 6.66
C LEU A 209 -5.60 -17.61 7.20
N GLU A 210 -6.26 -18.13 8.23
CA GLU A 210 -5.97 -19.45 8.81
C GLU A 210 -6.23 -20.59 7.83
N TYR A 211 -7.29 -20.48 7.00
CA TYR A 211 -7.56 -21.42 5.93
C TYR A 211 -6.41 -21.50 4.93
N ILE A 212 -5.86 -20.36 4.48
CA ILE A 212 -4.68 -20.34 3.61
C ILE A 212 -3.50 -21.04 4.29
N LEU A 213 -3.21 -20.69 5.54
CA LEU A 213 -2.08 -21.28 6.29
C LEU A 213 -2.21 -22.80 6.46
N ALA A 214 -3.44 -23.31 6.60
CA ALA A 214 -3.72 -24.72 6.75
C ALA A 214 -3.65 -25.52 5.42
N ASN A 215 -3.97 -24.86 4.29
CA ASN A 215 -4.16 -25.53 3.00
C ASN A 215 -3.08 -25.22 1.96
N LYS A 216 -2.22 -24.22 2.21
CA LYS A 216 -1.09 -23.92 1.31
C LYS A 216 -0.05 -25.03 1.30
N LYS A 217 0.77 -25.10 0.24
CA LYS A 217 1.97 -25.95 0.26
C LYS A 217 2.92 -25.52 1.39
N LYS A 218 3.69 -26.49 1.90
CA LYS A 218 4.63 -26.30 3.01
C LYS A 218 5.65 -25.19 2.73
N ASP A 219 6.09 -25.04 1.48
CA ASP A 219 7.11 -24.07 1.04
C ASP A 219 6.52 -22.76 0.47
N ALA A 220 5.19 -22.61 0.47
CA ALA A 220 4.52 -21.34 0.18
C ALA A 220 4.36 -20.49 1.43
N ILE A 221 4.25 -19.18 1.25
CA ILE A 221 4.00 -18.23 2.34
C ILE A 221 2.68 -17.46 2.14
N LEU A 222 2.09 -17.04 3.24
CA LEU A 222 1.05 -16.02 3.27
C LEU A 222 1.71 -14.64 3.45
N VAL A 223 1.33 -13.67 2.64
CA VAL A 223 1.68 -12.26 2.83
C VAL A 223 0.41 -11.50 3.16
N VAL A 224 0.35 -10.88 4.34
CA VAL A 224 -0.75 -10.03 4.76
C VAL A 224 -0.27 -8.57 4.72
N ASP A 225 -0.77 -7.80 3.75
CA ASP A 225 -0.47 -6.38 3.64
C ASP A 225 -1.48 -5.59 4.48
N GLU A 226 -1.06 -5.19 5.66
CA GLU A 226 -1.85 -4.48 6.65
C GLU A 226 -1.67 -2.96 6.59
N ALA A 227 -1.50 -2.41 5.37
CA ALA A 227 -1.34 -0.97 5.21
C ALA A 227 -2.49 -0.14 5.80
N TYR A 228 -3.68 -0.73 5.90
CA TYR A 228 -4.90 -0.06 6.39
C TYR A 228 -5.47 -0.67 7.66
N VAL A 229 -4.82 -1.65 8.28
CA VAL A 229 -5.38 -2.40 9.42
C VAL A 229 -5.75 -1.53 10.62
N HIS A 230 -5.00 -0.45 10.85
CA HIS A 230 -5.30 0.48 11.94
C HIS A 230 -6.69 1.14 11.84
N PHE A 231 -7.32 1.13 10.67
CA PHE A 231 -8.70 1.61 10.49
C PHE A 231 -9.76 0.58 10.85
N SER A 232 -9.38 -0.69 11.02
CA SER A 232 -10.30 -1.81 11.27
C SER A 232 -10.24 -2.38 12.69
N GLY A 233 -9.37 -1.86 13.53
CA GLY A 233 -9.19 -2.29 14.92
C GLY A 233 -8.05 -3.29 15.14
N PRO A 234 -7.49 -3.33 16.36
CA PRO A 234 -6.34 -4.17 16.71
C PRO A 234 -6.64 -5.67 16.62
N GLU A 235 -7.89 -6.08 16.78
CA GLU A 235 -8.34 -7.48 16.69
C GLU A 235 -8.16 -8.07 15.28
N ASN A 236 -8.01 -7.23 14.28
CA ASN A 236 -7.82 -7.63 12.88
C ASN A 236 -6.34 -7.70 12.47
N MET A 237 -5.44 -7.40 13.39
CA MET A 237 -3.99 -7.49 13.15
C MET A 237 -3.53 -8.95 13.15
N SER A 238 -2.50 -9.27 12.35
CA SER A 238 -2.03 -10.65 12.12
C SER A 238 -0.63 -10.92 12.66
N THR A 239 -0.04 -10.02 13.45
CA THR A 239 1.29 -10.20 14.05
C THR A 239 1.36 -11.33 15.08
N ASP A 240 0.22 -11.72 15.64
CA ASP A 240 0.11 -12.93 16.47
C ASP A 240 0.40 -14.23 15.69
N LEU A 241 0.07 -14.30 14.39
CA LEU A 241 0.48 -15.41 13.51
C LEU A 241 2.01 -15.47 13.34
N VAL A 242 2.67 -14.31 13.29
CA VAL A 242 4.13 -14.23 13.27
C VAL A 242 4.70 -14.76 14.58
N LYS A 243 4.16 -14.30 15.71
CA LYS A 243 4.54 -14.79 17.05
C LYS A 243 4.35 -16.29 17.21
N ALA A 244 3.28 -16.84 16.60
CA ALA A 244 3.00 -18.27 16.57
C ALA A 244 3.91 -19.06 15.59
N GLY A 245 4.89 -18.44 14.96
CA GLY A 245 5.85 -19.09 14.07
C GLY A 245 5.27 -19.58 12.75
N LYS A 246 4.13 -19.02 12.30
CA LYS A 246 3.49 -19.42 11.04
C LYS A 246 4.31 -18.94 9.82
N ASP A 247 4.08 -19.56 8.66
CA ASP A 247 4.68 -19.15 7.38
C ASP A 247 3.98 -17.91 6.83
N VAL A 248 4.11 -16.79 7.54
CA VAL A 248 3.46 -15.53 7.23
C VAL A 248 4.47 -14.36 7.29
N ILE A 249 4.31 -13.42 6.38
CA ILE A 249 4.94 -12.09 6.48
C ILE A 249 3.84 -11.04 6.49
N VAL A 250 3.82 -10.22 7.54
CA VAL A 250 2.90 -9.10 7.71
C VAL A 250 3.62 -7.80 7.35
N LEU A 251 3.00 -6.98 6.50
CA LEU A 251 3.53 -5.68 6.11
C LEU A 251 2.77 -4.55 6.80
N ARG A 252 3.48 -3.58 7.36
CA ARG A 252 2.92 -2.37 7.98
C ARG A 252 3.52 -1.11 7.37
N THR A 253 2.77 -0.04 7.35
CA THR A 253 3.24 1.29 6.91
C THR A 253 2.73 2.39 7.82
N PHE A 254 3.55 3.42 7.99
CA PHE A 254 3.19 4.66 8.66
C PHE A 254 2.55 5.69 7.70
N SER A 255 2.44 5.34 6.41
CA SER A 255 1.93 6.24 5.37
C SER A 255 0.47 6.63 5.55
N LYS A 256 -0.36 5.77 6.19
CA LYS A 256 -1.81 5.92 6.23
C LYS A 256 -2.28 6.57 7.52
N ILE A 257 -2.58 5.80 8.56
CA ILE A 257 -3.11 6.37 9.81
C ILE A 257 -2.15 7.38 10.47
N TYR A 258 -0.83 7.16 10.38
CA TYR A 258 0.18 8.06 10.95
C TYR A 258 0.48 9.31 10.08
N GLY A 259 -0.08 9.40 8.85
CA GLY A 259 0.09 10.55 7.96
C GLY A 259 1.52 10.77 7.45
N MET A 260 2.36 9.73 7.44
CA MET A 260 3.79 9.82 7.13
C MET A 260 4.14 9.33 5.71
N ALA A 261 3.23 9.49 4.74
CA ALA A 261 3.43 8.97 3.38
C ALA A 261 4.74 9.47 2.73
N GLY A 262 5.06 10.75 2.88
CA GLY A 262 6.29 11.37 2.37
C GLY A 262 7.55 11.01 3.15
N LEU A 263 7.44 10.63 4.43
CA LEU A 263 8.58 10.30 5.29
C LEU A 263 9.07 8.87 5.09
N ARG A 264 8.31 8.02 4.41
CA ARG A 264 8.72 6.66 4.04
C ARG A 264 9.11 5.78 5.23
N CYS A 265 8.16 5.40 6.06
CA CYS A 265 8.33 4.46 7.17
C CYS A 265 7.39 3.27 7.06
N GLY A 266 7.89 2.08 7.39
CA GLY A 266 7.14 0.83 7.44
C GLY A 266 7.97 -0.31 8.01
N ALA A 267 7.39 -1.50 8.08
CA ALA A 267 8.06 -2.70 8.57
C ALA A 267 7.50 -3.96 7.92
N ALA A 268 8.31 -5.01 7.88
CA ALA A 268 7.91 -6.38 7.63
C ALA A 268 8.08 -7.18 8.92
N TYR A 269 7.07 -7.95 9.29
CA TYR A 269 7.07 -8.87 10.44
C TYR A 269 6.98 -10.30 9.92
N GLY A 270 7.81 -11.19 10.44
CA GLY A 270 7.86 -12.59 10.03
C GLY A 270 8.91 -13.36 10.81
N ARG A 271 8.97 -14.68 10.63
CA ARG A 271 10.05 -15.48 11.21
C ARG A 271 11.42 -15.02 10.67
N PRO A 272 12.50 -15.16 11.46
CA PRO A 272 13.84 -14.72 11.06
C PRO A 272 14.34 -15.31 9.74
N ASP A 273 14.02 -16.57 9.44
CA ASP A 273 14.39 -17.24 8.19
C ASP A 273 13.70 -16.61 6.96
N LEU A 274 12.41 -16.25 7.09
CA LEU A 274 11.64 -15.57 6.04
C LEU A 274 12.13 -14.13 5.83
N LEU A 275 12.41 -13.40 6.91
CA LEU A 275 12.98 -12.05 6.84
C LEU A 275 14.40 -12.06 6.28
N ALA A 276 15.21 -13.07 6.59
CA ALA A 276 16.53 -13.24 6.01
C ALA A 276 16.47 -13.50 4.50
N GLN A 277 15.48 -14.28 4.04
CA GLN A 277 15.23 -14.49 2.60
C GLN A 277 14.81 -13.19 1.90
N LEU A 278 13.89 -12.45 2.51
CA LEU A 278 13.46 -11.13 2.03
C LEU A 278 14.63 -10.15 1.92
N GLY A 279 15.47 -10.10 2.94
CA GLY A 279 16.64 -9.19 3.03
C GLY A 279 17.73 -9.43 1.97
N LYS A 280 17.71 -10.55 1.24
CA LYS A 280 18.64 -10.80 0.11
C LYS A 280 18.45 -9.86 -1.07
N PHE A 281 17.27 -9.23 -1.17
CA PHE A 281 16.88 -8.34 -2.26
C PHE A 281 17.02 -6.84 -1.93
N GLY A 282 17.61 -6.50 -0.79
CA GLY A 282 17.98 -5.13 -0.41
C GLY A 282 16.94 -4.40 0.45
N GLY A 283 17.17 -3.09 0.68
CA GLY A 283 16.22 -2.24 1.40
C GLY A 283 16.17 -2.42 2.92
N ARG A 284 17.27 -2.91 3.54
CA ARG A 284 17.37 -3.12 5.00
C ARG A 284 17.21 -1.82 5.80
N SER A 285 16.97 -1.98 7.09
CA SER A 285 16.74 -0.94 8.10
C SER A 285 17.69 0.26 8.07
N GLY A 286 18.96 0.06 7.68
CA GLY A 286 19.95 1.13 7.56
C GLY A 286 19.66 2.24 6.55
N ASN A 287 18.55 2.15 5.79
CA ASN A 287 18.13 3.16 4.82
C ASN A 287 17.04 4.10 5.35
N LEU A 288 16.62 3.95 6.62
CA LEU A 288 15.70 4.92 7.24
C LEU A 288 16.48 6.16 7.69
N SER A 289 15.93 7.35 7.39
CA SER A 289 16.51 8.59 7.88
C SER A 289 16.27 8.76 9.38
N VAL A 290 17.17 9.45 10.07
CA VAL A 290 16.99 9.78 11.49
C VAL A 290 15.70 10.56 11.74
N ALA A 291 15.31 11.45 10.83
CA ALA A 291 14.06 12.20 10.89
C ALA A 291 12.83 11.28 10.80
N THR A 292 12.87 10.29 9.90
CA THR A 292 11.80 9.30 9.74
C THR A 292 11.63 8.47 11.01
N MET A 293 12.74 7.94 11.57
CA MET A 293 12.70 7.13 12.78
C MET A 293 12.22 7.93 13.99
N ALA A 294 12.71 9.17 14.16
CA ALA A 294 12.29 10.04 15.24
C ALA A 294 10.78 10.36 15.20
N CYS A 295 10.26 10.69 14.01
CA CYS A 295 8.84 10.95 13.80
C CYS A 295 7.98 9.71 14.10
N ALA A 296 8.38 8.55 13.58
CA ALA A 296 7.65 7.30 13.79
C ALA A 296 7.65 6.89 15.25
N ALA A 297 8.80 6.95 15.93
CA ALA A 297 8.92 6.62 17.35
C ALA A 297 8.07 7.54 18.23
N ALA A 298 8.09 8.85 17.98
CA ALA A 298 7.24 9.81 18.69
C ALA A 298 5.74 9.56 18.45
N SER A 299 5.37 9.29 17.20
CA SER A 299 3.98 8.96 16.83
C SER A 299 3.48 7.67 17.51
N MET A 300 4.33 6.66 17.64
CA MET A 300 4.00 5.39 18.32
C MET A 300 3.80 5.59 19.83
N LYS A 301 4.58 6.47 20.47
CA LYS A 301 4.45 6.77 21.91
C LYS A 301 3.09 7.38 22.28
N VAL A 302 2.54 8.21 21.40
CA VAL A 302 1.18 8.79 21.57
C VAL A 302 0.11 7.97 20.84
N GLY A 303 0.49 6.78 20.35
CA GLY A 303 -0.31 5.93 19.47
C GLY A 303 -1.78 5.75 19.85
N PRO A 304 -2.15 5.36 21.10
CA PRO A 304 -3.54 5.11 21.44
C PRO A 304 -4.45 6.35 21.30
N SER A 305 -4.00 7.52 21.75
CA SER A 305 -4.77 8.78 21.64
C SER A 305 -4.83 9.24 20.18
N LEU A 306 -3.70 9.17 19.47
CA LEU A 306 -3.61 9.52 18.05
C LEU A 306 -4.53 8.64 17.19
N MET A 307 -4.58 7.32 17.45
CA MET A 307 -5.46 6.40 16.73
C MET A 307 -6.91 6.76 16.94
N LYS A 308 -7.34 6.97 18.18
CA LYS A 308 -8.71 7.34 18.51
C LYS A 308 -9.14 8.59 17.76
N GLU A 309 -8.36 9.66 17.87
CA GLU A 309 -8.64 10.94 17.19
C GLU A 309 -8.77 10.75 15.67
N ARG A 310 -7.81 10.09 15.05
CA ARG A 310 -7.78 9.93 13.58
C ARG A 310 -8.87 9.03 13.04
N LEU A 311 -9.25 8.00 13.78
CA LEU A 311 -10.36 7.13 13.43
C LEU A 311 -11.69 7.89 13.49
N GLU A 312 -11.91 8.72 14.54
CA GLU A 312 -13.12 9.52 14.67
C GLU A 312 -13.23 10.56 13.53
N ILE A 313 -12.15 11.28 13.23
CA ILE A 313 -12.11 12.26 12.13
C ILE A 313 -12.34 11.56 10.78
N ASN A 314 -11.63 10.46 10.50
CA ASN A 314 -11.80 9.71 9.26
C ASN A 314 -13.24 9.19 9.10
N LYS A 315 -13.83 8.67 10.18
CA LYS A 315 -15.22 8.20 10.20
C LYS A 315 -16.17 9.33 9.83
N LYS A 316 -16.09 10.47 10.55
CA LYS A 316 -16.93 11.65 10.30
C LYS A 316 -16.84 12.14 8.85
N ASN A 317 -15.61 12.25 8.32
CA ASN A 317 -15.39 12.73 6.95
C ASN A 317 -15.92 11.74 5.90
N ARG A 318 -15.77 10.45 6.15
CA ARG A 318 -16.30 9.39 5.27
C ARG A 318 -17.83 9.34 5.29
N GLU A 319 -18.43 9.46 6.45
CA GLU A 319 -19.90 9.49 6.60
C GLU A 319 -20.52 10.66 5.85
N LEU A 320 -19.90 11.85 5.88
CA LEU A 320 -20.34 12.99 5.07
C LEU A 320 -20.45 12.65 3.57
N ALA A 321 -19.51 11.85 3.05
CA ALA A 321 -19.57 11.41 1.67
C ALA A 321 -20.66 10.34 1.48
N PHE A 322 -20.77 9.36 2.36
CA PHE A 322 -21.73 8.25 2.24
C PHE A 322 -23.16 8.76 2.29
N GLU A 323 -23.50 9.62 3.23
CA GLU A 323 -24.82 10.26 3.30
C GLU A 323 -25.18 10.99 2.02
N HIS A 324 -24.20 11.69 1.41
CA HIS A 324 -24.43 12.36 0.14
C HIS A 324 -24.61 11.38 -1.02
N LEU A 325 -23.78 10.34 -1.12
CA LEU A 325 -23.88 9.31 -2.15
C LEU A 325 -25.25 8.60 -2.10
N GLU A 326 -25.75 8.28 -0.91
CA GLU A 326 -27.08 7.71 -0.71
C GLU A 326 -28.18 8.66 -1.17
N LYS A 327 -28.09 9.95 -0.78
CA LYS A 327 -29.05 10.99 -1.18
C LYS A 327 -29.16 11.16 -2.70
N VAL A 328 -28.02 11.07 -3.42
CA VAL A 328 -27.99 11.25 -4.88
C VAL A 328 -28.08 9.93 -5.66
N GLY A 329 -28.21 8.79 -4.96
CA GLY A 329 -28.39 7.47 -5.57
C GLY A 329 -27.14 6.90 -6.24
N VAL A 330 -25.95 7.31 -5.81
CA VAL A 330 -24.66 6.78 -6.29
C VAL A 330 -24.30 5.54 -5.51
N LYS A 331 -24.03 4.43 -6.21
CA LYS A 331 -23.59 3.19 -5.57
C LYS A 331 -22.17 3.29 -5.07
N TYR A 332 -21.90 2.72 -3.91
CA TYR A 332 -20.56 2.63 -3.34
C TYR A 332 -20.35 1.32 -2.57
N ILE A 333 -19.10 0.96 -2.34
CA ILE A 333 -18.71 -0.16 -1.46
C ILE A 333 -18.45 0.41 -0.08
N PRO A 334 -19.23 0.02 0.97
CA PRO A 334 -18.96 0.43 2.33
C PRO A 334 -17.56 0.04 2.78
N SER A 335 -16.80 1.02 3.27
CA SER A 335 -15.41 0.85 3.64
C SER A 335 -15.16 1.33 5.06
N GLY A 336 -14.38 0.58 5.83
CA GLY A 336 -13.87 1.00 7.13
C GLY A 336 -12.62 1.89 7.05
N THR A 337 -11.97 1.99 5.87
CA THR A 337 -10.67 2.64 5.68
C THR A 337 -10.75 4.14 5.37
N ASN A 338 -9.65 4.73 4.95
CA ASN A 338 -9.59 6.13 4.48
C ASN A 338 -9.82 6.25 2.96
N PHE A 339 -10.56 5.34 2.36
CA PHE A 339 -11.00 5.39 0.96
C PHE A 339 -12.22 4.47 0.77
N PHE A 340 -12.90 4.64 -0.36
CA PHE A 340 -14.02 3.79 -0.79
C PHE A 340 -14.09 3.75 -2.32
N MET A 341 -14.81 2.76 -2.87
CA MET A 341 -15.13 2.67 -4.29
C MET A 341 -16.54 3.16 -4.53
N MET A 342 -16.77 3.89 -5.63
CA MET A 342 -18.09 4.30 -6.06
C MET A 342 -18.33 4.07 -7.55
N GLU A 343 -19.60 3.97 -7.96
CA GLU A 343 -20.07 3.83 -9.35
C GLU A 343 -21.07 4.92 -9.66
N VAL A 344 -20.74 5.80 -10.61
CA VAL A 344 -21.66 6.81 -11.12
C VAL A 344 -22.41 6.23 -12.31
N LYS A 345 -23.74 6.15 -12.22
CA LYS A 345 -24.61 5.55 -13.27
C LYS A 345 -24.38 6.24 -14.62
N GLY A 346 -24.14 5.45 -15.65
CA GLY A 346 -23.95 5.94 -17.03
C GLY A 346 -22.53 6.44 -17.33
N MET A 347 -21.59 6.29 -16.41
CA MET A 347 -20.19 6.66 -16.61
C MET A 347 -19.27 5.48 -16.28
N THR A 348 -18.17 5.34 -17.03
CA THR A 348 -17.04 4.56 -16.55
C THR A 348 -16.37 5.28 -15.38
N GLY A 349 -15.63 4.57 -14.54
CA GLY A 349 -14.86 5.19 -13.43
C GLY A 349 -13.88 6.27 -13.93
N GLN A 350 -13.29 6.08 -15.12
CA GLN A 350 -12.43 7.07 -15.74
C GLN A 350 -13.22 8.33 -16.16
N GLN A 351 -14.38 8.16 -16.76
CA GLN A 351 -15.26 9.28 -17.13
C GLN A 351 -15.75 10.05 -15.89
N ALA A 352 -16.15 9.34 -14.85
CA ALA A 352 -16.57 9.95 -13.58
C ALA A 352 -15.40 10.76 -12.96
N GLY A 353 -14.19 10.19 -12.92
CA GLY A 353 -13.01 10.89 -12.43
C GLY A 353 -12.69 12.15 -13.26
N ALA A 354 -12.75 12.06 -14.58
CA ALA A 354 -12.53 13.20 -15.48
C ALA A 354 -13.62 14.28 -15.36
N ALA A 355 -14.89 13.90 -15.18
CA ALA A 355 -15.98 14.83 -14.97
C ALA A 355 -15.83 15.61 -13.64
N ILE A 356 -15.54 14.90 -12.56
CA ILE A 356 -15.31 15.50 -11.23
C ILE A 356 -14.07 16.43 -11.26
N ALA A 357 -13.01 16.04 -12.00
CA ALA A 357 -11.78 16.84 -12.11
C ALA A 357 -12.00 18.22 -12.77
N LYS A 358 -13.00 18.39 -13.65
CA LYS A 358 -13.41 19.70 -14.20
C LYS A 358 -13.82 20.69 -13.11
N HIS A 359 -14.29 20.18 -11.98
CA HIS A 359 -14.73 20.95 -10.83
C HIS A 359 -13.64 21.02 -9.72
N LYS A 360 -12.37 20.98 -10.12
CA LYS A 360 -11.19 21.11 -9.25
C LYS A 360 -11.06 20.05 -8.15
N VAL A 361 -11.64 18.86 -8.32
CA VAL A 361 -11.51 17.74 -7.41
C VAL A 361 -10.95 16.53 -8.15
N GLN A 362 -9.76 16.11 -7.82
CA GLN A 362 -9.12 14.92 -8.38
C GLN A 362 -9.38 13.73 -7.47
N ILE A 363 -10.01 12.69 -8.01
CA ILE A 363 -10.22 11.40 -7.36
C ILE A 363 -9.33 10.32 -7.95
N GLY A 364 -9.26 9.16 -7.29
CA GLY A 364 -8.22 8.18 -7.54
C GLY A 364 -8.48 7.20 -8.66
N ARG A 365 -7.90 6.03 -8.51
CA ARG A 365 -7.68 5.01 -9.53
C ARG A 365 -8.96 4.28 -9.97
N THR A 366 -8.89 3.72 -11.17
CA THR A 366 -9.80 2.70 -11.70
C THR A 366 -9.07 1.36 -11.88
N TRP A 367 -9.79 0.27 -12.00
CA TRP A 367 -9.28 -1.08 -12.24
C TRP A 367 -9.95 -1.67 -13.47
N ALA A 368 -9.18 -2.41 -14.27
CA ALA A 368 -9.67 -3.03 -15.49
C ALA A 368 -10.79 -4.05 -15.23
N GLU A 369 -10.72 -4.71 -14.07
CA GLU A 369 -11.73 -5.69 -13.62
C GLU A 369 -13.08 -5.03 -13.31
N TRP A 370 -13.08 -3.75 -12.92
CA TRP A 370 -14.28 -2.98 -12.57
C TRP A 370 -14.26 -1.60 -13.24
N PRO A 371 -14.44 -1.55 -14.57
CA PRO A 371 -14.25 -0.33 -15.37
C PRO A 371 -15.22 0.81 -15.00
N ASN A 372 -16.36 0.49 -14.36
CA ASN A 372 -17.36 1.49 -13.95
C ASN A 372 -17.10 2.06 -12.55
N MET A 373 -16.16 1.49 -11.81
CA MET A 373 -15.87 1.95 -10.46
C MET A 373 -14.62 2.83 -10.40
N VAL A 374 -14.66 3.80 -9.50
CA VAL A 374 -13.51 4.68 -9.19
C VAL A 374 -13.32 4.78 -7.69
N ARG A 375 -12.07 4.81 -7.24
CA ARG A 375 -11.73 4.96 -5.83
C ARG A 375 -11.66 6.43 -5.44
N VAL A 376 -12.21 6.77 -4.28
CA VAL A 376 -12.16 8.08 -3.65
C VAL A 376 -11.41 7.95 -2.32
N THR A 377 -10.40 8.80 -2.09
CA THR A 377 -9.73 8.92 -0.80
C THR A 377 -10.56 9.81 0.12
N VAL A 378 -10.65 9.47 1.40
CA VAL A 378 -11.29 10.32 2.41
C VAL A 378 -10.33 11.46 2.77
N GLY A 379 -10.69 12.68 2.37
CA GLY A 379 -10.00 13.92 2.67
C GLY A 379 -10.40 14.54 4.00
N THR A 380 -10.11 15.83 4.19
CA THR A 380 -10.65 16.63 5.28
C THR A 380 -12.17 16.79 5.14
N TYR A 381 -12.84 17.27 6.19
CA TYR A 381 -14.28 17.55 6.14
C TYR A 381 -14.62 18.54 5.01
N GLU A 382 -13.81 19.59 4.84
CA GLU A 382 -13.96 20.57 3.78
C GLU A 382 -13.74 19.95 2.40
N GLU A 383 -12.68 19.13 2.22
CA GLU A 383 -12.40 18.46 0.96
C GLU A 383 -13.52 17.49 0.57
N MET A 384 -14.11 16.79 1.54
CA MET A 384 -15.26 15.91 1.27
C MET A 384 -16.53 16.71 0.91
N GLY A 385 -16.73 17.91 1.49
CA GLY A 385 -17.79 18.82 1.07
C GLY A 385 -17.60 19.31 -0.38
N LYS A 386 -16.38 19.68 -0.75
CA LYS A 386 -16.03 20.04 -2.15
C LYS A 386 -16.20 18.85 -3.10
N PHE A 387 -15.85 17.64 -2.68
CA PHE A 387 -16.10 16.42 -3.45
C PHE A 387 -17.59 16.21 -3.71
N ASN A 388 -18.44 16.32 -2.71
CA ASN A 388 -19.89 16.16 -2.86
C ASN A 388 -20.46 17.17 -3.86
N ALA A 389 -20.07 18.45 -3.76
CA ALA A 389 -20.48 19.49 -4.70
C ALA A 389 -19.98 19.22 -6.15
N ALA A 390 -18.72 18.79 -6.29
CA ALA A 390 -18.14 18.45 -7.58
C ALA A 390 -18.83 17.25 -8.23
N LEU A 391 -19.22 16.25 -7.42
CA LEU A 391 -19.98 15.09 -7.87
C LEU A 391 -21.36 15.50 -8.41
N ASP A 392 -22.09 16.40 -7.70
CA ASP A 392 -23.38 16.90 -8.15
C ASP A 392 -23.27 17.62 -9.51
N MET A 393 -22.25 18.44 -9.69
CA MET A 393 -21.98 19.12 -10.94
C MET A 393 -21.63 18.14 -12.07
N ALA A 394 -20.74 17.17 -11.78
CA ALA A 394 -20.35 16.16 -12.74
C ALA A 394 -21.53 15.28 -13.20
N MET A 395 -22.46 14.97 -12.28
CA MET A 395 -23.68 14.22 -12.63
C MET A 395 -24.64 15.03 -13.51
N LYS A 396 -24.70 16.37 -13.36
CA LYS A 396 -25.48 17.26 -14.23
C LYS A 396 -24.85 17.43 -15.61
N ASP A 397 -23.54 17.56 -15.68
CA ASP A 397 -22.77 17.73 -16.92
C ASP A 397 -22.78 16.47 -17.79
N GLY A 398 -23.00 15.30 -17.18
CA GLY A 398 -22.90 14.00 -17.84
C GLY A 398 -21.44 13.55 -18.10
N PRO A 399 -21.25 12.42 -18.81
CA PRO A 399 -19.92 11.86 -19.07
C PRO A 399 -19.04 12.87 -19.83
N ALA A 400 -17.79 13.02 -19.37
CA ALA A 400 -16.80 13.81 -20.09
C ALA A 400 -16.62 13.23 -21.50
N LYS A 401 -16.84 14.06 -22.54
CA LYS A 401 -16.52 13.67 -23.92
C LYS A 401 -15.02 13.40 -23.98
N GLY A 402 -14.65 12.17 -24.34
CA GLY A 402 -13.27 11.71 -24.48
C GLY A 402 -12.49 12.42 -25.62
#